data_5e2360b2cd28707565a61a3d020bb3a3
#
_entry.id   5e2360b2cd28707565a61a3d020bb3a3
#
_cell.length_a   1.000
_cell.length_b   1.000
_cell.length_c   1.000
_cell.angle_alpha   90.00
_cell.angle_beta   90.00
_cell.angle_gamma   90.00
#
_symmetry.space_group_name_H-M   'P 1'
#
loop_
_entity.id
_entity.type
_entity.pdbx_description
1 polymer ?
#
loop_
_entity_poly.entity_id
_entity_poly.type
_entity_poly.pdbx_seq_one_letter_code
_entity_poly.pdbx_strand_id
1 'polypeptide(L)'
;ISIGPTPALPPSSHDLHFPVAENQLVSLARIVQAQVEQKATNRPSGALESIADQLKKSIDTAHCIGFISTPTEQTGLVSWSLSHLTRSLAHQKPSFGIRLNAGTATGGGNCAGASTVCTWRFGSPGAIPYASSAGSEFLPAEADTQRLIERNEVDCMLIIGRISSRIKDLLTRSPKPKTVIHVSDTFPLSQHKNIIRLGCASLSHSTEGGMLRSDGRLISLQPFATSQQPSIQKVLNDLLDQVAVKTRRRSTP
;
A
#
# COMPACT_ATOMS: atom_id res chain seq x y z
N ILE A 1 -8.53 21.32 -2.53
CA ILE A 1 -8.09 21.57 -1.15
C ILE A 1 -7.12 20.50 -0.75
N SER A 2 -5.98 20.88 -0.18
CA SER A 2 -4.97 19.97 0.38
C SER A 2 -4.93 20.13 1.90
N ILE A 3 -4.82 19.03 2.63
CA ILE A 3 -4.77 19.00 4.09
C ILE A 3 -3.61 18.10 4.52
N GLY A 4 -2.72 18.62 5.33
CA GLY A 4 -1.55 17.87 5.80
C GLY A 4 -0.37 18.77 6.16
N PRO A 5 0.75 18.22 6.64
CA PRO A 5 1.91 19.03 7.07
C PRO A 5 2.55 19.77 5.91
N THR A 6 2.46 19.23 4.69
CA THR A 6 2.98 19.84 3.46
C THR A 6 1.96 19.75 2.34
N PRO A 7 1.94 20.68 1.38
CA PRO A 7 1.09 20.59 0.20
C PRO A 7 1.38 19.30 -0.59
N ALA A 8 0.33 18.59 -0.99
CA ALA A 8 0.48 17.36 -1.78
C ALA A 8 0.92 17.60 -3.23
N LEU A 9 0.65 18.81 -3.74
CA LEU A 9 0.98 19.25 -5.10
C LEU A 9 1.59 20.66 -5.05
N PRO A 10 2.37 21.06 -6.05
CA PRO A 10 2.78 22.45 -6.19
C PRO A 10 1.54 23.36 -6.17
N PRO A 11 1.54 24.44 -5.40
CA PRO A 11 0.37 25.30 -5.28
C PRO A 11 0.00 25.91 -6.63
N SER A 12 -1.23 25.70 -7.05
CA SER A 12 -1.84 26.48 -8.12
C SER A 12 -2.60 27.66 -7.50
N SER A 13 -2.94 28.67 -8.30
CA SER A 13 -3.67 29.85 -7.84
C SER A 13 -5.08 29.55 -7.28
N HIS A 14 -5.56 28.32 -7.42
CA HIS A 14 -6.89 27.88 -6.98
C HIS A 14 -6.83 26.87 -5.83
N ASP A 15 -5.65 26.50 -5.37
CA ASP A 15 -5.48 25.49 -4.33
C ASP A 15 -5.39 26.11 -2.95
N LEU A 16 -6.29 25.67 -2.07
CA LEU A 16 -6.21 25.96 -0.65
C LEU A 16 -5.42 24.85 0.04
N HIS A 17 -4.44 25.22 0.83
CA HIS A 17 -3.72 24.29 1.69
C HIS A 17 -3.93 24.64 3.16
N PHE A 18 -4.35 23.62 3.94
CA PHE A 18 -4.44 23.72 5.39
C PHE A 18 -3.31 22.92 6.03
N PRO A 19 -2.36 23.59 6.68
CA PRO A 19 -1.27 22.93 7.38
C PRO A 19 -1.81 22.27 8.66
N VAL A 20 -1.95 20.95 8.63
CA VAL A 20 -2.46 20.13 9.74
C VAL A 20 -1.48 19.01 10.01
N ALA A 21 -1.06 18.85 11.25
CA ALA A 21 -0.19 17.75 11.65
C ALA A 21 -0.89 16.39 11.50
N GLU A 22 -0.16 15.34 11.15
CA GLU A 22 -0.76 14.01 10.89
C GLU A 22 -1.59 13.47 12.06
N ASN A 23 -1.14 13.69 13.28
CA ASN A 23 -1.85 13.29 14.50
C ASN A 23 -3.16 14.05 14.74
N GLN A 24 -3.40 15.14 14.04
CA GLN A 24 -4.60 15.96 14.12
C GLN A 24 -5.62 15.65 13.02
N LEU A 25 -5.26 14.90 11.99
CA LEU A 25 -6.14 14.60 10.84
C LEU A 25 -7.42 13.87 11.25
N VAL A 26 -7.32 12.92 12.18
CA VAL A 26 -8.49 12.18 12.71
C VAL A 26 -9.44 13.14 13.45
N SER A 27 -8.91 14.02 14.27
CA SER A 27 -9.69 15.01 15.02
C SER A 27 -10.39 15.99 14.08
N LEU A 28 -9.67 16.50 13.07
CA LEU A 28 -10.25 17.39 12.06
C LEU A 28 -11.41 16.69 11.30
N ALA A 29 -11.20 15.47 10.82
CA ALA A 29 -12.24 14.72 10.12
C ALA A 29 -13.49 14.53 10.98
N ARG A 30 -13.34 14.26 12.28
CA ARG A 30 -14.44 14.13 13.22
C ARG A 30 -15.18 15.43 13.49
N ILE A 31 -14.46 16.57 13.61
CA ILE A 31 -15.08 17.89 13.77
C ILE A 31 -15.93 18.21 12.54
N VAL A 32 -15.38 18.03 11.34
CA VAL A 32 -16.10 18.25 10.08
C VAL A 32 -17.32 17.32 9.99
N GLN A 33 -17.17 16.05 10.34
CA GLN A 33 -18.28 15.10 10.35
C GLN A 33 -19.39 15.54 11.28
N ALA A 34 -19.07 15.94 12.50
CA ALA A 34 -20.07 16.40 13.47
C ALA A 34 -20.80 17.68 12.97
N GLN A 35 -20.09 18.60 12.30
CA GLN A 35 -20.71 19.77 11.67
C GLN A 35 -21.64 19.38 10.52
N VAL A 36 -21.26 18.37 9.71
CA VAL A 36 -22.12 17.83 8.63
C VAL A 36 -23.37 17.18 9.19
N GLU A 37 -23.25 16.43 10.29
CA GLU A 37 -24.35 15.74 10.96
C GLU A 37 -25.16 16.67 11.90
N GLN A 38 -24.81 17.96 11.99
CA GLN A 38 -25.43 18.94 12.89
C GLN A 38 -25.45 18.51 14.38
N LYS A 39 -24.48 17.71 14.77
CA LYS A 39 -24.34 17.23 16.15
C LYS A 39 -23.57 18.27 16.98
N ALA A 40 -24.11 18.55 18.18
CA ALA A 40 -23.36 19.35 19.16
C ALA A 40 -22.04 18.64 19.51
N THR A 41 -20.92 19.30 19.29
CA THR A 41 -19.63 18.83 19.77
C THR A 41 -19.25 19.62 21.01
N ASN A 42 -18.66 18.94 22.02
CA ASN A 42 -17.85 19.61 23.02
C ASN A 42 -16.62 20.13 22.28
N ARG A 43 -16.67 21.36 21.81
CA ARG A 43 -15.73 21.93 20.85
C ARG A 43 -14.44 22.32 21.55
N PRO A 44 -13.30 21.77 21.18
CA PRO A 44 -12.06 22.44 21.48
C PRO A 44 -12.00 23.70 20.60
N SER A 45 -12.16 24.87 21.18
CA SER A 45 -11.94 26.14 20.48
C SER A 45 -10.47 26.23 20.06
N GLY A 46 -10.19 26.34 18.77
CA GLY A 46 -8.80 26.42 18.28
C GLY A 46 -8.65 26.42 16.77
N ALA A 47 -7.42 26.36 16.33
CA ALA A 47 -7.07 26.41 14.89
C ALA A 47 -7.77 25.34 14.04
N LEU A 48 -7.97 24.13 14.60
CA LEU A 48 -8.68 23.04 13.87
C LEU A 48 -10.14 23.37 13.63
N GLU A 49 -10.80 24.09 14.51
CA GLU A 49 -12.20 24.49 14.33
C GLU A 49 -12.33 25.49 13.19
N SER A 50 -11.45 26.49 13.12
CA SER A 50 -11.42 27.45 12.01
C SER A 50 -11.19 26.75 10.67
N ILE A 51 -10.32 25.74 10.62
CA ILE A 51 -10.10 24.94 9.42
C ILE A 51 -11.36 24.11 9.09
N ALA A 52 -11.98 23.50 10.08
CA ALA A 52 -13.21 22.73 9.89
C ALA A 52 -14.36 23.58 9.36
N ASP A 53 -14.51 24.82 9.85
CA ASP A 53 -15.52 25.77 9.37
C ASP A 53 -15.28 26.17 7.90
N GLN A 54 -14.03 26.37 7.51
CA GLN A 54 -13.68 26.65 6.11
C GLN A 54 -13.95 25.43 5.21
N LEU A 55 -13.59 24.22 5.67
CA LEU A 55 -13.90 22.98 4.96
C LEU A 55 -15.40 22.78 4.83
N LYS A 56 -16.17 23.04 5.90
CA LYS A 56 -17.63 22.92 5.87
C LYS A 56 -18.25 23.87 4.85
N LYS A 57 -17.81 25.12 4.78
CA LYS A 57 -18.26 26.06 3.75
C LYS A 57 -17.98 25.54 2.34
N SER A 58 -16.78 25.01 2.09
CA SER A 58 -16.42 24.43 0.79
C SER A 58 -17.25 23.18 0.47
N ILE A 59 -17.51 22.34 1.47
CA ILE A 59 -18.39 21.17 1.36
C ILE A 59 -19.81 21.60 1.01
N ASP A 60 -20.34 22.64 1.64
CA ASP A 60 -21.72 23.09 1.41
C ASP A 60 -21.94 23.60 -0.01
N THR A 61 -20.97 24.28 -0.57
CA THR A 61 -21.03 24.83 -1.93
C THR A 61 -20.73 23.79 -3.03
N ALA A 62 -20.09 22.67 -2.68
CA ALA A 62 -19.72 21.65 -3.65
C ALA A 62 -20.92 20.81 -4.10
N HIS A 63 -20.99 20.48 -5.39
CA HIS A 63 -21.99 19.56 -5.96
C HIS A 63 -21.60 18.10 -5.76
N CYS A 64 -20.32 17.80 -5.74
CA CYS A 64 -19.76 16.46 -5.55
C CYS A 64 -18.46 16.57 -4.74
N ILE A 65 -18.19 15.60 -3.87
CA ILE A 65 -17.02 15.63 -3.01
C ILE A 65 -16.21 14.36 -3.19
N GLY A 66 -14.93 14.52 -3.52
CA GLY A 66 -13.97 13.44 -3.61
C GLY A 66 -12.90 13.59 -2.53
N PHE A 67 -12.71 12.56 -1.70
CA PHE A 67 -11.60 12.48 -0.77
C PHE A 67 -10.49 11.62 -1.37
N ILE A 68 -9.31 12.19 -1.55
CA ILE A 68 -8.12 11.47 -1.98
C ILE A 68 -7.15 11.43 -0.80
N SER A 69 -6.87 10.24 -0.29
CA SER A 69 -5.96 10.06 0.85
C SER A 69 -4.72 9.28 0.46
N THR A 70 -3.59 9.68 1.01
CA THR A 70 -2.32 8.96 0.95
C THR A 70 -2.06 8.25 2.27
N PRO A 71 -1.26 7.17 2.30
CA PRO A 71 -0.86 6.53 3.55
C PRO A 71 -0.10 7.49 4.47
N THR A 72 -0.43 7.45 5.76
CA THR A 72 0.28 8.12 6.86
C THR A 72 0.61 7.09 7.92
N GLU A 73 1.35 7.47 8.96
CA GLU A 73 1.63 6.58 10.09
C GLU A 73 0.33 6.13 10.81
N GLN A 74 -0.69 6.99 10.83
CA GLN A 74 -2.01 6.71 11.39
C GLN A 74 -3.04 6.26 10.34
N THR A 75 -2.58 5.66 9.26
CA THR A 75 -3.39 5.35 8.07
C THR A 75 -4.72 4.66 8.39
N GLY A 76 -4.76 3.74 9.34
CA GLY A 76 -5.98 3.02 9.71
C GLY A 76 -7.07 3.95 10.25
N LEU A 77 -6.74 4.77 11.23
CA LEU A 77 -7.68 5.71 11.88
C LEU A 77 -8.09 6.85 10.95
N VAL A 78 -7.16 7.40 10.17
CA VAL A 78 -7.46 8.44 9.17
C VAL A 78 -8.42 7.90 8.12
N SER A 79 -8.15 6.71 7.55
CA SER A 79 -9.02 6.08 6.55
C SER A 79 -10.41 5.76 7.11
N TRP A 80 -10.47 5.28 8.35
CA TRP A 80 -11.73 5.03 9.03
C TRP A 80 -12.54 6.32 9.21
N SER A 81 -11.91 7.39 9.70
CA SER A 81 -12.57 8.70 9.90
C SER A 81 -13.06 9.30 8.58
N LEU A 82 -12.25 9.23 7.51
CA LEU A 82 -12.65 9.70 6.18
C LEU A 82 -13.79 8.86 5.59
N SER A 83 -13.81 7.54 5.82
CA SER A 83 -14.91 6.68 5.38
C SER A 83 -16.22 7.06 6.05
N HIS A 84 -16.17 7.33 7.36
CA HIS A 84 -17.35 7.81 8.10
C HIS A 84 -17.83 9.18 7.61
N LEU A 85 -16.92 10.13 7.42
CA LEU A 85 -17.25 11.44 6.86
C LEU A 85 -17.85 11.32 5.46
N THR A 86 -17.25 10.50 4.59
CA THR A 86 -17.77 10.24 3.24
C THR A 86 -19.19 9.67 3.30
N ARG A 87 -19.43 8.71 4.20
CA ARG A 87 -20.75 8.11 4.40
C ARG A 87 -21.78 9.14 4.87
N SER A 88 -21.43 10.01 5.82
CA SER A 88 -22.32 11.08 6.30
C SER A 88 -22.68 12.05 5.19
N LEU A 89 -21.73 12.39 4.34
CA LEU A 89 -21.94 13.28 3.19
C LEU A 89 -22.73 12.60 2.07
N ALA A 90 -22.58 11.31 1.85
CA ALA A 90 -23.27 10.58 0.78
C ALA A 90 -24.80 10.57 0.94
N HIS A 91 -25.32 10.84 2.14
CA HIS A 91 -26.75 11.06 2.37
C HIS A 91 -27.26 12.40 1.86
N GLN A 92 -26.39 13.36 1.61
CA GLN A 92 -26.74 14.73 1.23
C GLN A 92 -26.37 15.04 -0.22
N LYS A 93 -25.23 14.53 -0.70
CA LYS A 93 -24.70 14.78 -2.04
C LYS A 93 -23.75 13.67 -2.49
N PRO A 94 -23.50 13.50 -3.80
CA PRO A 94 -22.55 12.52 -4.32
C PRO A 94 -21.18 12.70 -3.66
N SER A 95 -20.71 11.63 -2.98
CA SER A 95 -19.44 11.66 -2.27
C SER A 95 -18.73 10.32 -2.39
N PHE A 96 -17.41 10.35 -2.59
CA PHE A 96 -16.59 9.17 -2.72
C PHE A 96 -15.21 9.37 -2.10
N GLY A 97 -14.57 8.27 -1.76
CA GLY A 97 -13.19 8.24 -1.26
C GLY A 97 -12.31 7.38 -2.15
N ILE A 98 -11.13 7.89 -2.49
CA ILE A 98 -10.08 7.14 -3.17
C ILE A 98 -8.85 7.13 -2.27
N ARG A 99 -8.34 5.94 -2.00
CA ARG A 99 -7.12 5.76 -1.25
C ARG A 99 -5.99 5.40 -2.20
N LEU A 100 -5.02 6.28 -2.32
CA LEU A 100 -3.82 6.03 -3.10
C LEU A 100 -2.88 5.11 -2.31
N ASN A 101 -2.23 4.18 -3.01
CA ASN A 101 -1.35 3.17 -2.41
C ASN A 101 -2.02 2.32 -1.32
N ALA A 102 -3.34 2.11 -1.45
CA ALA A 102 -4.06 1.21 -0.57
C ALA A 102 -3.58 -0.22 -0.76
N GLY A 103 -3.06 -0.80 0.28
CA GLY A 103 -2.76 -2.23 0.24
C GLY A 103 -1.62 -2.66 1.14
N THR A 104 -0.51 -2.00 1.20
CA THR A 104 0.56 -2.31 2.15
C THR A 104 1.42 -1.09 2.40
N ALA A 105 2.06 -0.98 3.55
CA ALA A 105 3.07 0.03 3.86
C ALA A 105 4.26 0.01 2.90
N THR A 106 4.35 -1.00 2.04
CA THR A 106 5.46 -1.24 1.11
C THR A 106 5.19 -0.77 -0.32
N GLY A 107 4.01 -0.22 -0.62
CA GLY A 107 3.64 0.46 -1.87
C GLY A 107 4.28 -0.06 -3.16
N GLY A 108 3.80 -1.14 -3.72
CA GLY A 108 4.22 -1.63 -5.04
C GLY A 108 3.20 -1.32 -6.13
N GLY A 109 3.61 -1.37 -7.39
CA GLY A 109 2.80 -0.96 -8.54
C GLY A 109 1.48 -1.71 -8.74
N ASN A 110 1.23 -2.82 -8.06
CA ASN A 110 -0.04 -3.56 -8.10
C ASN A 110 -0.32 -4.25 -6.75
N CYS A 111 -0.03 -3.59 -5.65
CA CYS A 111 -0.26 -4.15 -4.31
C CYS A 111 -1.72 -4.51 -4.06
N ALA A 112 -2.65 -3.70 -4.55
CA ALA A 112 -4.08 -3.98 -4.44
C ALA A 112 -4.45 -5.28 -5.18
N GLY A 113 -3.92 -5.49 -6.39
CA GLY A 113 -4.10 -6.73 -7.14
C GLY A 113 -3.52 -7.94 -6.40
N ALA A 114 -2.30 -7.84 -5.90
CA ALA A 114 -1.66 -8.89 -5.13
C ALA A 114 -2.46 -9.24 -3.86
N SER A 115 -2.87 -8.23 -3.09
CA SER A 115 -3.70 -8.42 -1.89
C SER A 115 -5.04 -9.07 -2.23
N THR A 116 -5.66 -8.71 -3.35
CA THR A 116 -6.91 -9.30 -3.81
C THR A 116 -6.73 -10.79 -4.13
N VAL A 117 -5.67 -11.15 -4.88
CA VAL A 117 -5.35 -12.56 -5.18
C VAL A 117 -5.06 -13.34 -3.89
N CYS A 118 -4.31 -12.78 -2.97
CA CYS A 118 -4.07 -13.41 -1.65
C CYS A 118 -5.39 -13.63 -0.91
N THR A 119 -6.29 -12.65 -0.90
CA THR A 119 -7.60 -12.78 -0.26
C THR A 119 -8.44 -13.88 -0.90
N TRP A 120 -8.48 -13.97 -2.23
CA TRP A 120 -9.21 -15.05 -2.92
C TRP A 120 -8.63 -16.44 -2.62
N ARG A 121 -7.30 -16.54 -2.54
CA ARG A 121 -6.63 -17.83 -2.36
C ARG A 121 -6.59 -18.30 -0.92
N PHE A 122 -6.45 -17.38 0.03
CA PHE A 122 -6.13 -17.68 1.43
C PHE A 122 -7.07 -17.03 2.44
N GLY A 123 -8.07 -16.26 1.99
CA GLY A 123 -8.98 -15.51 2.85
C GLY A 123 -8.39 -14.24 3.47
N SER A 124 -7.15 -13.88 3.14
CA SER A 124 -6.43 -12.76 3.78
C SER A 124 -5.53 -12.02 2.78
N PRO A 125 -5.35 -10.70 2.92
CA PRO A 125 -4.62 -9.88 1.96
C PRO A 125 -3.08 -10.04 2.01
N GLY A 126 -2.56 -10.76 2.99
CA GLY A 126 -1.12 -10.99 3.23
C GLY A 126 -0.86 -11.38 4.67
N ALA A 127 0.39 -11.36 5.10
CA ALA A 127 0.83 -11.75 6.45
C ALA A 127 0.34 -13.17 6.84
N ILE A 128 0.60 -14.13 5.94
CA ILE A 128 0.11 -15.51 6.04
C ILE A 128 1.30 -16.43 6.29
N PRO A 129 1.42 -17.08 7.45
CA PRO A 129 2.41 -18.12 7.69
C PRO A 129 1.95 -19.44 7.04
N TYR A 130 2.65 -19.88 6.01
CA TYR A 130 2.33 -21.13 5.30
C TYR A 130 2.82 -22.39 6.03
N ALA A 131 3.69 -22.25 7.02
CA ALA A 131 4.29 -23.39 7.75
C ALA A 131 3.40 -23.93 8.88
N SER A 132 2.26 -23.30 9.15
CA SER A 132 1.37 -23.72 10.21
C SER A 132 0.53 -24.92 9.77
N SER A 133 0.52 -25.98 10.57
CA SER A 133 -0.36 -27.15 10.37
C SER A 133 -1.87 -26.80 10.51
N ALA A 134 -2.18 -25.63 11.04
CA ALA A 134 -3.54 -25.12 11.23
C ALA A 134 -4.14 -24.45 9.98
N GLY A 135 -3.41 -24.38 8.86
CA GLY A 135 -3.84 -23.71 7.63
C GLY A 135 -3.32 -22.28 7.53
N SER A 136 -3.83 -21.53 6.53
CA SER A 136 -3.44 -20.14 6.32
C SER A 136 -4.21 -19.24 7.29
N GLU A 137 -3.54 -18.72 8.30
CA GLU A 137 -4.10 -17.77 9.27
C GLU A 137 -3.58 -16.36 8.99
N PHE A 138 -4.43 -15.35 9.18
CA PHE A 138 -4.01 -13.96 9.02
C PHE A 138 -3.38 -13.45 10.31
N LEU A 139 -2.06 -13.33 10.35
CA LEU A 139 -1.29 -12.90 11.51
C LEU A 139 -0.49 -11.63 11.23
N PRO A 140 -1.14 -10.47 11.04
CA PRO A 140 -0.46 -9.22 10.67
C PRO A 140 0.51 -8.72 11.74
N ALA A 141 0.31 -9.10 13.00
CA ALA A 141 1.21 -8.75 14.08
C ALA A 141 2.46 -9.62 14.14
N GLU A 142 2.39 -10.85 13.62
CA GLU A 142 3.46 -11.86 13.74
C GLU A 142 4.15 -12.14 12.41
N ALA A 143 3.37 -12.25 11.34
CA ALA A 143 3.86 -12.58 9.99
C ALA A 143 4.04 -11.35 9.09
N ASP A 144 4.05 -10.13 9.64
CA ASP A 144 4.42 -8.93 8.89
C ASP A 144 5.92 -8.96 8.53
N THR A 145 6.22 -8.70 7.27
CA THR A 145 7.59 -8.76 6.73
C THR A 145 8.58 -7.93 7.52
N GLN A 146 8.19 -6.71 7.93
CA GLN A 146 9.07 -5.85 8.70
C GLN A 146 9.42 -6.47 10.05
N ARG A 147 8.41 -6.95 10.79
CA ARG A 147 8.60 -7.57 12.11
C ARG A 147 9.43 -8.85 12.05
N LEU A 148 9.22 -9.67 11.03
CA LEU A 148 10.01 -10.87 10.79
C LEU A 148 11.48 -10.53 10.55
N ILE A 149 11.79 -9.45 9.83
CA ILE A 149 13.15 -8.96 9.63
C ILE A 149 13.73 -8.44 10.95
N GLU A 150 13.00 -7.61 11.67
CA GLU A 150 13.42 -6.99 12.95
C GLU A 150 13.71 -8.06 14.01
N ARG A 151 12.87 -9.10 14.10
CA ARG A 151 13.06 -10.23 15.01
C ARG A 151 14.08 -11.25 14.53
N ASN A 152 14.64 -11.06 13.34
CA ASN A 152 15.64 -11.93 12.77
C ASN A 152 15.18 -13.38 12.51
N GLU A 153 13.90 -13.55 12.23
CA GLU A 153 13.23 -14.84 12.00
C GLU A 153 13.28 -15.30 10.54
N VAL A 154 13.92 -14.52 9.65
CA VAL A 154 13.99 -14.81 8.22
C VAL A 154 15.43 -15.05 7.80
N ASP A 155 15.71 -16.20 7.22
CA ASP A 155 17.02 -16.56 6.68
C ASP A 155 17.15 -16.21 5.19
N CYS A 156 16.05 -16.35 4.45
CA CYS A 156 15.98 -16.06 3.00
C CYS A 156 14.72 -15.27 2.68
N MET A 157 14.83 -14.30 1.78
CA MET A 157 13.72 -13.51 1.30
C MET A 157 13.63 -13.57 -0.21
N LEU A 158 12.45 -13.89 -0.73
CA LEU A 158 12.12 -13.69 -2.14
C LEU A 158 11.34 -12.37 -2.26
N ILE A 159 11.91 -11.41 -2.96
CA ILE A 159 11.31 -10.11 -3.18
C ILE A 159 10.97 -9.97 -4.66
N ILE A 160 9.72 -9.66 -4.97
CA ILE A 160 9.21 -9.50 -6.33
C ILE A 160 8.83 -8.04 -6.53
N GLY A 161 9.44 -7.40 -7.54
CA GLY A 161 9.19 -6.00 -7.87
C GLY A 161 10.04 -5.02 -7.05
N ARG A 162 9.52 -3.82 -6.81
CA ARG A 162 10.27 -2.75 -6.15
C ARG A 162 10.36 -2.94 -4.65
N ILE A 163 11.51 -2.62 -4.09
CA ILE A 163 11.74 -2.63 -2.64
C ILE A 163 11.48 -1.23 -2.09
N SER A 164 10.68 -1.13 -1.02
CA SER A 164 10.50 0.13 -0.30
C SER A 164 11.79 0.56 0.41
N SER A 165 11.97 1.87 0.61
CA SER A 165 13.10 2.43 1.37
C SER A 165 13.19 1.80 2.76
N ARG A 166 12.06 1.63 3.43
CA ARG A 166 11.99 1.02 4.78
C ARG A 166 12.52 -0.41 4.81
N ILE A 167 12.11 -1.27 3.90
CA ILE A 167 12.64 -2.65 3.82
C ILE A 167 14.12 -2.64 3.46
N LYS A 168 14.54 -1.77 2.54
CA LYS A 168 15.95 -1.58 2.22
C LYS A 168 16.78 -1.23 3.45
N ASP A 169 16.33 -0.28 4.26
CA ASP A 169 17.01 0.15 5.48
C ASP A 169 17.08 -0.96 6.52
N LEU A 170 15.98 -1.71 6.71
CA LEU A 170 15.95 -2.85 7.62
C LEU A 170 16.94 -3.95 7.21
N LEU A 171 16.98 -4.30 5.92
CA LEU A 171 17.93 -5.28 5.40
C LEU A 171 19.39 -4.83 5.57
N THR A 172 19.65 -3.53 5.44
CA THR A 172 20.99 -2.96 5.60
C THR A 172 21.44 -2.96 7.06
N ARG A 173 20.51 -2.74 8.00
CA ARG A 173 20.78 -2.69 9.45
C ARG A 173 20.71 -4.05 10.13
N SER A 174 20.22 -5.09 9.46
CA SER A 174 20.09 -6.42 10.05
C SER A 174 21.46 -6.99 10.45
N PRO A 175 21.62 -7.45 11.71
CA PRO A 175 22.90 -7.97 12.20
C PRO A 175 23.33 -9.28 11.51
N LYS A 176 22.38 -10.05 10.98
CA LYS A 176 22.65 -11.26 10.21
C LYS A 176 22.42 -11.01 8.73
N PRO A 177 23.41 -11.32 7.86
CA PRO A 177 23.22 -11.23 6.43
C PRO A 177 22.16 -12.24 5.99
N LYS A 178 21.05 -11.74 5.48
CA LYS A 178 19.98 -12.57 4.91
C LYS A 178 20.26 -12.80 3.43
N THR A 179 19.96 -13.99 2.94
CA THR A 179 19.95 -14.22 1.50
C THR A 179 18.72 -13.53 0.90
N VAL A 180 18.93 -12.65 -0.05
CA VAL A 180 17.83 -11.97 -0.76
C VAL A 180 17.83 -12.41 -2.21
N ILE A 181 16.74 -13.00 -2.65
CA ILE A 181 16.45 -13.27 -4.05
C ILE A 181 15.53 -12.14 -4.53
N HIS A 182 16.02 -11.31 -5.44
CA HIS A 182 15.28 -10.14 -5.91
C HIS A 182 14.95 -10.28 -7.40
N VAL A 183 13.67 -10.45 -7.69
CA VAL A 183 13.12 -10.50 -9.05
C VAL A 183 12.56 -9.13 -9.40
N SER A 184 13.21 -8.39 -10.28
CA SER A 184 12.82 -7.02 -10.62
C SER A 184 13.41 -6.57 -11.96
N ASP A 185 12.84 -5.51 -12.50
CA ASP A 185 13.41 -4.73 -13.60
C ASP A 185 14.48 -3.73 -13.13
N THR A 186 14.57 -3.48 -11.82
CA THR A 186 15.52 -2.56 -11.19
C THR A 186 16.08 -3.14 -9.90
N PHE A 187 17.35 -2.85 -9.58
CA PHE A 187 18.05 -3.44 -8.44
C PHE A 187 18.63 -2.39 -7.48
N PRO A 188 17.79 -1.81 -6.60
CA PRO A 188 18.24 -0.77 -5.67
C PRO A 188 19.15 -1.27 -4.52
N LEU A 189 19.29 -2.59 -4.35
CA LEU A 189 20.14 -3.23 -3.33
C LEU A 189 21.54 -3.59 -3.86
N SER A 190 22.16 -2.75 -4.66
CA SER A 190 23.46 -3.04 -5.28
C SER A 190 24.60 -3.36 -4.27
N GLN A 191 24.50 -2.82 -3.06
CA GLN A 191 25.50 -2.98 -2.00
C GLN A 191 25.25 -4.13 -1.02
N HIS A 192 24.13 -4.84 -1.15
CA HIS A 192 23.82 -5.97 -0.26
C HIS A 192 24.68 -7.18 -0.60
N LYS A 193 25.42 -7.73 0.38
CA LYS A 193 26.43 -8.79 0.16
C LYS A 193 25.83 -10.12 -0.34
N ASN A 194 24.64 -10.48 0.13
CA ASN A 194 24.00 -11.77 -0.15
C ASN A 194 22.75 -11.60 -1.01
N ILE A 195 22.87 -10.95 -2.17
CA ILE A 195 21.75 -10.76 -3.09
C ILE A 195 21.92 -11.57 -4.38
N ILE A 196 20.89 -12.32 -4.72
CA ILE A 196 20.72 -12.97 -6.03
C ILE A 196 19.74 -12.13 -6.82
N ARG A 197 20.17 -11.63 -7.97
CA ARG A 197 19.36 -10.76 -8.85
C ARG A 197 18.85 -11.56 -10.02
N LEU A 198 17.54 -11.56 -10.18
CA LEU A 198 16.86 -12.17 -11.32
C LEU A 198 16.17 -11.06 -12.11
N GLY A 199 16.74 -10.70 -13.24
CA GLY A 199 16.19 -9.67 -14.14
C GLY A 199 14.90 -10.14 -14.79
N CYS A 200 13.91 -9.25 -14.84
CA CYS A 200 12.65 -9.49 -15.53
C CYS A 200 12.21 -8.26 -16.32
N ALA A 201 11.33 -8.47 -17.28
CA ALA A 201 10.73 -7.39 -18.03
C ALA A 201 9.80 -6.55 -17.15
N SER A 202 9.80 -5.24 -17.36
CA SER A 202 8.95 -4.32 -16.61
C SER A 202 7.47 -4.55 -16.89
N LEU A 203 6.68 -4.73 -15.84
CA LEU A 203 5.24 -5.00 -15.92
C LEU A 203 4.45 -3.86 -16.57
N SER A 204 4.90 -2.62 -16.38
CA SER A 204 4.23 -1.44 -16.93
C SER A 204 4.72 -1.04 -18.32
N HIS A 205 5.71 -1.74 -18.85
CA HIS A 205 6.44 -1.29 -20.04
C HIS A 205 6.54 -2.37 -21.12
N SER A 206 6.88 -3.60 -20.74
CA SER A 206 7.33 -4.61 -21.69
C SER A 206 6.62 -5.96 -21.57
N THR A 207 5.65 -6.09 -20.66
CA THR A 207 4.86 -7.31 -20.48
C THR A 207 3.37 -7.01 -20.43
N GLU A 208 2.59 -7.90 -21.02
CA GLU A 208 1.15 -7.92 -20.80
C GLU A 208 0.81 -8.37 -19.37
N GLY A 209 -0.38 -8.05 -18.92
CA GLY A 209 -0.84 -8.43 -17.60
C GLY A 209 -2.11 -7.70 -17.18
N GLY A 210 -2.42 -7.78 -15.91
CA GLY A 210 -3.55 -7.09 -15.30
C GLY A 210 -3.11 -6.23 -14.13
N MET A 211 -3.68 -5.05 -14.03
CA MET A 211 -3.47 -4.15 -12.89
C MET A 211 -4.80 -3.73 -12.31
N LEU A 212 -4.93 -3.84 -10.99
CA LEU A 212 -6.09 -3.30 -10.29
C LEU A 212 -5.89 -1.81 -10.04
N ARG A 213 -6.71 -0.99 -10.70
CA ARG A 213 -6.71 0.45 -10.54
C ARG A 213 -7.28 0.85 -9.17
N SER A 214 -6.95 2.04 -8.68
CA SER A 214 -7.36 2.54 -7.36
C SER A 214 -8.89 2.65 -7.17
N ASP A 215 -9.66 2.68 -8.26
CA ASP A 215 -11.13 2.64 -8.24
C ASP A 215 -11.70 1.20 -8.27
N GLY A 216 -10.85 0.18 -8.13
CA GLY A 216 -11.25 -1.22 -8.10
C GLY A 216 -11.45 -1.86 -9.48
N ARG A 217 -11.20 -1.16 -10.57
CA ARG A 217 -11.32 -1.74 -11.92
C ARG A 217 -10.04 -2.46 -12.32
N LEU A 218 -10.19 -3.69 -12.81
CA LEU A 218 -9.11 -4.42 -13.45
C LEU A 218 -8.89 -3.84 -14.86
N ILE A 219 -7.68 -3.40 -15.14
CA ILE A 219 -7.25 -2.94 -16.46
C ILE A 219 -6.24 -3.92 -17.05
N SER A 220 -6.39 -4.22 -18.33
CA SER A 220 -5.41 -4.99 -19.08
C SER A 220 -4.23 -4.09 -19.42
N LEU A 221 -3.02 -4.57 -19.14
CA LEU A 221 -1.78 -3.93 -19.55
C LEU A 221 -1.31 -4.54 -20.86
N GLN A 222 -1.02 -3.69 -21.84
CA GLN A 222 -0.41 -4.08 -23.10
C GLN A 222 1.02 -3.61 -23.14
N PRO A 223 1.97 -4.42 -23.62
CA PRO A 223 3.35 -3.98 -23.77
C PRO A 223 3.43 -2.91 -24.86
N PHE A 224 4.11 -1.81 -24.58
CA PHE A 224 4.41 -0.77 -25.58
C PHE A 224 5.87 -0.74 -26.01
N ALA A 225 6.70 -1.57 -25.38
CA ALA A 225 8.11 -1.78 -25.77
C ALA A 225 8.46 -3.26 -25.68
N THR A 226 9.39 -3.68 -26.50
CA THR A 226 9.95 -5.03 -26.46
C THR A 226 11.03 -5.14 -25.40
N SER A 227 11.12 -6.30 -24.72
CA SER A 227 12.19 -6.60 -23.77
C SER A 227 12.81 -7.95 -24.10
N GLN A 228 14.13 -8.04 -23.96
CA GLN A 228 14.85 -9.31 -24.01
C GLN A 228 14.78 -10.08 -22.68
N GLN A 229 14.34 -9.41 -21.62
CA GLN A 229 14.18 -10.03 -20.30
C GLN A 229 12.89 -10.86 -20.25
N PRO A 230 12.90 -12.00 -19.55
CA PRO A 230 11.70 -12.82 -19.37
C PRO A 230 10.65 -12.08 -18.53
N SER A 231 9.39 -12.42 -18.70
CA SER A 231 8.33 -11.93 -17.81
C SER A 231 8.54 -12.42 -16.36
N ILE A 232 8.02 -11.69 -15.38
CA ILE A 232 8.04 -12.11 -13.96
C ILE A 232 7.44 -13.52 -13.81
N GLN A 233 6.33 -13.79 -14.49
CA GLN A 233 5.67 -15.08 -14.47
C GLN A 233 6.60 -16.21 -14.94
N LYS A 234 7.33 -15.99 -16.04
CA LYS A 234 8.29 -16.98 -16.55
C LYS A 234 9.42 -17.23 -15.53
N VAL A 235 10.00 -16.18 -14.95
CA VAL A 235 11.04 -16.32 -13.91
C VAL A 235 10.55 -17.13 -12.71
N LEU A 236 9.33 -16.86 -12.24
CA LEU A 236 8.76 -17.58 -11.10
C LEU A 236 8.45 -19.04 -11.44
N ASN A 237 7.94 -19.32 -12.63
CA ASN A 237 7.70 -20.69 -13.08
C ASN A 237 9.01 -21.48 -13.21
N ASP A 238 10.03 -20.89 -13.81
CA ASP A 238 11.35 -21.51 -13.93
C ASP A 238 11.95 -21.81 -12.53
N LEU A 239 11.76 -20.91 -11.55
CA LEU A 239 12.17 -21.17 -10.15
C LEU A 239 11.38 -22.32 -9.52
N LEU A 240 10.08 -22.37 -9.70
CA LEU A 240 9.23 -23.45 -9.18
C LEU A 240 9.63 -24.79 -9.75
N ASP A 241 9.88 -24.88 -11.05
CA ASP A 241 10.30 -26.12 -11.72
C ASP A 241 11.66 -26.61 -11.15
N GLN A 242 12.61 -25.71 -10.92
CA GLN A 242 13.90 -26.07 -10.33
C GLN A 242 13.75 -26.59 -8.90
N VAL A 243 12.87 -25.99 -8.09
CA VAL A 243 12.59 -26.45 -6.73
C VAL A 243 11.92 -27.82 -6.76
N ALA A 244 10.92 -28.05 -7.62
CA ALA A 244 10.22 -29.30 -7.75
C ALA A 244 11.15 -30.47 -8.15
N VAL A 245 12.07 -30.23 -9.10
CA VAL A 245 13.07 -31.22 -9.53
C VAL A 245 14.01 -31.60 -8.38
N LYS A 246 14.50 -30.62 -7.60
CA LYS A 246 15.39 -30.87 -6.47
C LYS A 246 14.69 -31.61 -5.32
N THR A 247 13.44 -31.32 -5.07
CA THR A 247 12.66 -31.99 -4.02
C THR A 247 12.43 -33.45 -4.38
N ARG A 248 12.08 -33.77 -5.65
CA ARG A 248 11.95 -35.16 -6.11
C ARG A 248 13.23 -35.96 -5.99
N ARG A 249 14.41 -35.36 -6.28
CA ARG A 249 15.71 -36.03 -6.17
C ARG A 249 16.10 -36.34 -4.72
N ARG A 250 15.61 -35.60 -3.72
CA ARG A 250 15.85 -35.83 -2.29
C ARG A 250 14.91 -36.87 -1.68
N SER A 251 13.77 -37.12 -2.29
CA SER A 251 12.78 -38.11 -1.84
C SER A 251 12.95 -39.50 -2.47
N THR A 252 13.91 -39.67 -3.35
CA THR A 252 14.29 -40.98 -3.90
C THR A 252 15.41 -41.56 -2.99
N PRO A 253 15.17 -42.68 -2.28
CA PRO A 253 16.15 -43.30 -1.39
C PRO A 253 17.36 -43.82 -2.15
#